data_debc14e441f4143e301eb336bbc6dc8d
#
_entry.id   debc14e441f4143e301eb336bbc6dc8d
#
_cell.length_a   1.000
_cell.length_b   1.000
_cell.length_c   1.000
_cell.angle_alpha   90.00
_cell.angle_beta   90.00
_cell.angle_gamma   90.00
#
_symmetry.space_group_name_H-M   'P 1'
#
loop_
_entity.id
_entity.type
_entity.pdbx_description
1 polymer ?
#
loop_
_entity_poly.entity_id
_entity_poly.type
_entity_poly.pdbx_seq_one_letter_code
_entity_poly.pdbx_strand_id
1 'polypeptide(L)'
;HSTLSYGAFSRDFIKEASQSEMPFCLSISFKAAHRPATPDPKFDDVYASQTFTKPGNFGREFSKQFALQSKQGRQYVRFEEWGYSDRYDEVMAIYYQQIYAVDVAVGMIRKALEEAGVSENTVVIFTSDNGFFCGSHGYGSKVLPYEEASRVPLLMYDPRNGNSGKGYRTDALTGNIDFAPTILELAGLEIPESMDGRSLMAIYNDPQAEIHESLQLINAWGPLVAQSLAVLTKDWKYIYWPYGEDEFVPTEELYKVSEDRLELLNRVQKNQPPEVLREMRKRYDAAINDWRKDAVPFNRYEGYADFYDRSIPWAKKKGNLSQ
;
A
#
# COMPACT_ATOMS: atom_id res chain seq x y z
N HIS A 1 -1.15 4.86 26.20
CA HIS A 1 -0.61 4.18 25.01
C HIS A 1 -0.63 5.11 23.81
N SER A 2 0.35 4.99 22.91
CA SER A 2 0.56 5.95 21.80
C SER A 2 -0.68 6.15 20.94
N THR A 3 -1.39 5.09 20.56
CA THR A 3 -2.57 5.17 19.68
C THR A 3 -3.68 6.06 20.29
N LEU A 4 -4.01 5.86 21.55
CA LEU A 4 -5.01 6.71 22.23
C LEU A 4 -4.49 8.12 22.49
N SER A 5 -3.17 8.30 22.66
CA SER A 5 -2.57 9.64 22.78
C SER A 5 -2.72 10.44 21.48
N TYR A 6 -2.61 9.81 20.31
CA TYR A 6 -2.92 10.47 19.03
C TYR A 6 -4.40 10.91 18.97
N GLY A 7 -5.33 10.06 19.40
CA GLY A 7 -6.75 10.43 19.49
C GLY A 7 -6.99 11.62 20.41
N ALA A 8 -6.34 11.62 21.58
CA ALA A 8 -6.46 12.73 22.54
C ALA A 8 -5.85 14.03 22.01
N PHE A 9 -4.64 13.95 21.43
CA PHE A 9 -4.01 15.10 20.77
C PHE A 9 -4.90 15.69 19.66
N SER A 10 -5.45 14.82 18.83
CA SER A 10 -6.33 15.25 17.73
C SER A 10 -7.59 15.93 18.23
N ARG A 11 -8.20 15.42 19.30
CA ARG A 11 -9.35 16.07 19.98
C ARG A 11 -9.00 17.49 20.43
N ASP A 12 -7.86 17.62 21.13
CA ASP A 12 -7.43 18.90 21.68
C ASP A 12 -7.08 19.90 20.58
N PHE A 13 -6.40 19.42 19.49
CA PHE A 13 -6.14 20.21 18.30
C PHE A 13 -7.44 20.70 17.60
N ILE A 14 -8.41 19.81 17.40
CA ILE A 14 -9.69 20.15 16.75
C ILE A 14 -10.42 21.21 17.58
N LYS A 15 -10.44 21.05 18.90
CA LYS A 15 -11.07 22.02 19.81
C LYS A 15 -10.42 23.41 19.71
N GLU A 16 -9.10 23.49 19.57
CA GLU A 16 -8.38 24.75 19.43
C GLU A 16 -8.57 25.33 18.03
N ALA A 17 -8.34 24.52 16.99
CA ALA A 17 -8.40 24.96 15.59
C ALA A 17 -9.80 25.43 15.17
N SER A 18 -10.86 24.81 15.72
CA SER A 18 -12.25 25.21 15.43
C SER A 18 -12.66 26.59 15.99
N GLN A 19 -11.86 27.16 16.89
CA GLN A 19 -12.08 28.52 17.40
C GLN A 19 -11.53 29.61 16.46
N SER A 20 -10.75 29.20 15.44
CA SER A 20 -10.21 30.09 14.43
C SER A 20 -11.11 30.12 13.19
N GLU A 21 -11.13 31.25 12.48
CA GLU A 21 -11.77 31.36 11.15
C GLU A 21 -10.91 30.68 10.05
N MET A 22 -9.70 30.28 10.37
CA MET A 22 -8.81 29.63 9.40
C MET A 22 -9.12 28.14 9.27
N PRO A 23 -9.12 27.58 8.05
CA PRO A 23 -9.28 26.15 7.86
C PRO A 23 -8.07 25.38 8.44
N PHE A 24 -8.27 24.14 8.83
CA PHE A 24 -7.20 23.27 9.29
C PHE A 24 -7.05 22.01 8.43
N CYS A 25 -5.85 21.48 8.41
CA CYS A 25 -5.53 20.16 7.87
C CYS A 25 -4.76 19.37 8.94
N LEU A 26 -5.29 18.21 9.35
CA LEU A 26 -4.68 17.35 10.36
C LEU A 26 -4.34 16.00 9.76
N SER A 27 -3.06 15.70 9.66
CA SER A 27 -2.57 14.37 9.24
C SER A 27 -2.10 13.59 10.47
N ILE A 28 -2.63 12.37 10.63
CA ILE A 28 -2.34 11.51 11.78
C ILE A 28 -1.78 10.19 11.29
N SER A 29 -0.52 9.90 11.65
CA SER A 29 0.15 8.65 11.31
C SER A 29 0.21 7.76 12.55
N PHE A 30 -0.76 6.86 12.70
CA PHE A 30 -0.74 5.87 13.77
C PHE A 30 0.42 4.89 13.56
N LYS A 31 1.18 4.61 14.62
CA LYS A 31 2.18 3.54 14.59
C LYS A 31 1.54 2.14 14.55
N ALA A 32 0.36 1.99 15.13
CA ALA A 32 -0.42 0.77 15.09
C ALA A 32 -0.89 0.50 13.61
N ALA A 33 -0.82 -0.74 13.11
CA ALA A 33 -0.44 -1.97 13.81
C ALA A 33 1.02 -2.40 13.53
N HIS A 34 1.96 -1.47 13.35
CA HIS A 34 3.37 -1.76 13.07
C HIS A 34 4.06 -2.38 14.30
N ARG A 35 4.96 -3.32 14.05
CA ARG A 35 5.78 -3.91 15.13
C ARG A 35 6.79 -2.91 15.75
N PRO A 36 7.18 -3.04 17.02
CA PRO A 36 6.76 -4.10 17.95
C PRO A 36 5.26 -4.03 18.24
N ALA A 37 4.60 -5.20 18.14
CA ALA A 37 3.17 -5.33 18.33
C ALA A 37 2.88 -5.32 19.84
N THR A 38 2.68 -4.12 20.40
CA THR A 38 2.36 -3.94 21.81
C THR A 38 1.01 -3.23 21.88
N PRO A 39 -0.10 -3.96 22.02
CA PRO A 39 -1.41 -3.36 22.17
C PRO A 39 -1.52 -2.59 23.50
N ASP A 40 -2.51 -1.73 23.60
CA ASP A 40 -2.83 -1.07 24.86
C ASP A 40 -3.42 -2.11 25.81
N PRO A 41 -2.87 -2.29 27.04
CA PRO A 41 -3.38 -3.25 28.01
C PRO A 41 -4.87 -3.09 28.34
N LYS A 42 -5.43 -1.92 28.10
CA LYS A 42 -6.87 -1.65 28.22
C LYS A 42 -7.72 -2.54 27.31
N PHE A 43 -7.12 -3.09 26.25
CA PHE A 43 -7.80 -3.91 25.24
C PHE A 43 -7.34 -5.37 25.24
N ASP A 44 -6.65 -5.83 26.30
CA ASP A 44 -6.14 -7.21 26.37
C ASP A 44 -7.22 -8.27 26.23
N ASP A 45 -8.44 -7.99 26.71
CA ASP A 45 -9.59 -8.90 26.59
C ASP A 45 -10.22 -8.91 25.18
N VAL A 46 -9.95 -7.88 24.36
CA VAL A 46 -10.50 -7.79 23.02
C VAL A 46 -9.79 -8.80 22.12
N TYR A 47 -10.55 -9.70 21.50
CA TYR A 47 -10.05 -10.79 20.64
C TYR A 47 -9.20 -11.87 21.35
N ALA A 48 -9.00 -11.83 22.67
CA ALA A 48 -8.08 -12.71 23.39
C ALA A 48 -8.36 -14.22 23.26
N SER A 49 -9.62 -14.60 23.03
CA SER A 49 -10.04 -16.00 22.88
C SER A 49 -10.59 -16.33 21.50
N GLN A 50 -10.33 -15.47 20.50
CA GLN A 50 -10.85 -15.69 19.16
C GLN A 50 -9.92 -16.57 18.32
N THR A 51 -10.55 -17.43 17.51
CA THR A 51 -9.89 -18.13 16.41
C THR A 51 -10.14 -17.36 15.13
N PHE A 52 -9.09 -17.13 14.35
CA PHE A 52 -9.15 -16.34 13.13
C PHE A 52 -9.08 -17.24 11.90
N THR A 53 -9.99 -16.99 10.95
CA THR A 53 -9.93 -17.65 9.66
C THR A 53 -8.66 -17.26 8.92
N LYS A 54 -7.85 -18.24 8.55
CA LYS A 54 -6.67 -18.05 7.73
C LYS A 54 -7.08 -17.65 6.31
N PRO A 55 -6.34 -16.76 5.63
CA PRO A 55 -6.61 -16.44 4.23
C PRO A 55 -6.44 -17.65 3.33
N GLY A 56 -7.11 -17.66 2.17
CA GLY A 56 -7.09 -18.78 1.23
C GLY A 56 -5.73 -19.11 0.62
N ASN A 57 -4.76 -18.21 0.76
CA ASN A 57 -3.37 -18.36 0.35
C ASN A 57 -2.40 -18.43 1.55
N PHE A 58 -2.89 -18.89 2.71
CA PHE A 58 -2.06 -19.00 3.90
C PHE A 58 -1.04 -20.15 3.76
N GLY A 59 0.23 -19.85 4.04
CA GLY A 59 1.30 -20.84 4.08
C GLY A 59 2.21 -20.84 2.86
N ARG A 60 3.37 -21.49 3.00
CA ARG A 60 4.46 -21.45 2.00
C ARG A 60 4.15 -22.19 0.71
N GLU A 61 3.21 -23.11 0.72
CA GLU A 61 2.74 -23.82 -0.47
C GLU A 61 2.14 -22.89 -1.52
N PHE A 62 1.65 -21.73 -1.10
CA PHE A 62 1.05 -20.70 -1.97
C PHE A 62 2.06 -19.69 -2.53
N SER A 63 3.38 -19.84 -2.26
CA SER A 63 4.43 -19.02 -2.86
C SER A 63 5.30 -19.77 -3.88
N LYS A 64 4.89 -20.99 -4.29
CA LYS A 64 5.69 -21.80 -5.24
C LYS A 64 5.86 -21.13 -6.60
N GLN A 65 4.88 -20.35 -7.03
CA GLN A 65 4.87 -19.59 -8.29
C GLN A 65 5.64 -18.27 -8.23
N PHE A 66 6.03 -17.82 -7.04
CA PHE A 66 6.76 -16.57 -6.84
C PHE A 66 8.25 -16.72 -7.19
N ALA A 67 8.84 -15.64 -7.69
CA ALA A 67 10.27 -15.57 -7.97
C ALA A 67 11.12 -15.94 -6.75
N LEU A 68 12.22 -16.62 -6.96
CA LEU A 68 13.16 -16.99 -5.89
C LEU A 68 13.69 -15.75 -5.17
N GLN A 69 13.87 -14.65 -5.88
CA GLN A 69 14.30 -13.35 -5.36
C GLN A 69 13.38 -12.85 -4.25
N SER A 70 12.06 -13.03 -4.36
CA SER A 70 11.11 -12.60 -3.33
C SER A 70 11.33 -13.28 -1.98
N LYS A 71 11.90 -14.51 -1.99
CA LYS A 71 12.16 -15.33 -0.81
C LYS A 71 13.46 -14.96 -0.07
N GLN A 72 14.27 -14.07 -0.65
CA GLN A 72 15.52 -13.60 -0.06
C GLN A 72 15.32 -12.40 0.90
N GLY A 73 14.13 -11.84 0.91
CA GLY A 73 13.78 -10.77 1.84
C GLY A 73 13.40 -11.28 3.23
N ARG A 74 13.49 -10.39 4.23
CA ARG A 74 13.07 -10.67 5.62
C ARG A 74 11.62 -11.14 5.72
N GLN A 75 10.79 -10.81 4.75
CA GLN A 75 9.38 -11.17 4.72
C GLN A 75 9.17 -12.69 4.74
N TYR A 76 10.05 -13.43 4.06
CA TYR A 76 9.95 -14.87 3.99
C TYR A 76 10.28 -15.55 5.33
N VAL A 77 11.36 -15.17 6.00
CA VAL A 77 11.74 -15.75 7.30
C VAL A 77 10.77 -15.33 8.42
N ARG A 78 10.15 -14.14 8.30
CA ARG A 78 9.19 -13.62 9.28
C ARG A 78 7.87 -14.40 9.36
N PHE A 79 7.58 -15.28 8.43
CA PHE A 79 6.46 -16.20 8.58
C PHE A 79 6.64 -17.10 9.82
N GLU A 80 7.84 -17.60 10.01
CA GLU A 80 8.20 -18.42 11.20
C GLU A 80 8.54 -17.54 12.40
N GLU A 81 9.48 -16.60 12.24
CA GLU A 81 9.99 -15.78 13.33
C GLU A 81 8.89 -15.01 14.07
N TRP A 82 7.82 -14.64 13.38
CA TRP A 82 6.72 -13.88 13.96
C TRP A 82 5.55 -14.73 14.40
N GLY A 83 5.65 -16.06 14.30
CA GLY A 83 4.69 -17.03 14.81
C GLY A 83 3.44 -17.20 13.94
N TYR A 84 3.46 -16.79 12.66
CA TYR A 84 2.31 -17.05 11.78
C TYR A 84 2.13 -18.54 11.51
N SER A 85 3.22 -19.32 11.50
CA SER A 85 3.20 -20.75 11.22
C SER A 85 2.55 -21.56 12.34
N ASP A 86 2.78 -21.20 13.60
CA ASP A 86 2.46 -22.02 14.78
C ASP A 86 1.55 -21.35 15.82
N ARG A 87 1.51 -19.99 15.86
CA ARG A 87 0.73 -19.21 16.83
C ARG A 87 -0.15 -18.17 16.15
N TYR A 88 -0.77 -18.54 15.04
CA TYR A 88 -1.53 -17.62 14.19
C TYR A 88 -2.59 -16.82 14.96
N ASP A 89 -3.42 -17.50 15.74
CA ASP A 89 -4.52 -16.84 16.46
C ASP A 89 -4.00 -15.84 17.50
N GLU A 90 -2.93 -16.17 18.22
CA GLU A 90 -2.29 -15.26 19.18
C GLU A 90 -1.74 -14.01 18.48
N VAL A 91 -1.00 -14.21 17.36
CA VAL A 91 -0.42 -13.11 16.60
C VAL A 91 -1.49 -12.20 16.00
N MET A 92 -2.58 -12.79 15.49
CA MET A 92 -3.68 -12.03 14.91
C MET A 92 -4.51 -11.32 15.98
N ALA A 93 -4.72 -11.91 17.16
CA ALA A 93 -5.38 -11.21 18.28
C ALA A 93 -4.65 -9.91 18.62
N ILE A 94 -3.32 -9.98 18.81
CA ILE A 94 -2.47 -8.82 19.07
C ILE A 94 -2.55 -7.78 17.92
N TYR A 95 -2.55 -8.23 16.68
CA TYR A 95 -2.66 -7.34 15.52
C TYR A 95 -4.00 -6.62 15.49
N TYR A 96 -5.10 -7.35 15.72
CA TYR A 96 -6.44 -6.76 15.74
C TYR A 96 -6.71 -5.87 16.96
N GLN A 97 -6.13 -6.17 18.12
CA GLN A 97 -6.19 -5.27 19.30
C GLN A 97 -5.61 -3.88 18.98
N GLN A 98 -4.52 -3.83 18.20
CA GLN A 98 -3.95 -2.55 17.77
C GLN A 98 -4.86 -1.81 16.79
N ILE A 99 -5.48 -2.53 15.85
CA ILE A 99 -6.45 -1.94 14.90
C ILE A 99 -7.69 -1.45 15.66
N TYR A 100 -8.16 -2.20 16.65
CA TYR A 100 -9.26 -1.77 17.53
C TYR A 100 -8.92 -0.47 18.26
N ALA A 101 -7.70 -0.32 18.76
CA ALA A 101 -7.26 0.92 19.38
C ALA A 101 -7.25 2.11 18.38
N VAL A 102 -6.95 1.87 17.10
CA VAL A 102 -7.07 2.90 16.05
C VAL A 102 -8.53 3.27 15.83
N ASP A 103 -9.44 2.30 15.78
CA ASP A 103 -10.88 2.56 15.63
C ASP A 103 -11.42 3.42 16.79
N VAL A 104 -11.02 3.10 18.04
CA VAL A 104 -11.36 3.92 19.21
C VAL A 104 -10.82 5.34 19.07
N ALA A 105 -9.58 5.52 18.60
CA ALA A 105 -8.99 6.85 18.40
C ALA A 105 -9.71 7.64 17.29
N VAL A 106 -10.10 6.99 16.20
CA VAL A 106 -10.94 7.59 15.14
C VAL A 106 -12.30 8.01 15.70
N GLY A 107 -12.90 7.18 16.56
CA GLY A 107 -14.13 7.53 17.29
C GLY A 107 -13.97 8.81 18.13
N MET A 108 -12.83 8.97 18.82
CA MET A 108 -12.53 10.20 19.59
C MET A 108 -12.43 11.43 18.67
N ILE A 109 -11.82 11.28 17.49
CA ILE A 109 -11.68 12.36 16.50
C ILE A 109 -13.05 12.77 15.97
N ARG A 110 -13.88 11.80 15.54
CA ARG A 110 -15.22 12.08 15.04
C ARG A 110 -16.08 12.81 16.07
N LYS A 111 -16.04 12.34 17.32
CA LYS A 111 -16.75 13.00 18.41
C LYS A 111 -16.26 14.43 18.64
N ALA A 112 -14.96 14.68 18.53
CA ALA A 112 -14.42 16.02 18.67
C ALA A 112 -14.89 16.98 17.56
N LEU A 113 -14.99 16.49 16.32
CA LEU A 113 -15.54 17.28 15.19
C LEU A 113 -17.02 17.64 15.42
N GLU A 114 -17.81 16.71 15.94
CA GLU A 114 -19.22 16.92 16.29
C GLU A 114 -19.36 17.95 17.44
N GLU A 115 -18.61 17.78 18.54
CA GLU A 115 -18.63 18.69 19.69
C GLU A 115 -18.13 20.10 19.35
N ALA A 116 -17.22 20.21 18.40
CA ALA A 116 -16.72 21.49 17.88
C ALA A 116 -17.66 22.15 16.84
N GLY A 117 -18.70 21.45 16.39
CA GLY A 117 -19.66 21.95 15.39
C GLY A 117 -19.09 22.09 13.97
N VAL A 118 -18.00 21.36 13.66
CA VAL A 118 -17.31 21.43 12.34
C VAL A 118 -17.43 20.15 11.53
N SER A 119 -18.12 19.13 12.02
CA SER A 119 -18.27 17.83 11.37
C SER A 119 -18.85 17.95 9.95
N GLU A 120 -19.85 18.83 9.76
CA GLU A 120 -20.53 19.03 8.46
C GLU A 120 -19.67 19.81 7.43
N ASN A 121 -18.50 20.27 7.82
CA ASN A 121 -17.54 20.97 6.95
C ASN A 121 -16.13 20.38 7.01
N THR A 122 -16.00 19.13 7.44
CA THR A 122 -14.70 18.45 7.54
C THR A 122 -14.68 17.18 6.71
N VAL A 123 -13.74 17.09 5.76
CA VAL A 123 -13.48 15.86 5.00
C VAL A 123 -12.63 14.94 5.85
N VAL A 124 -13.00 13.67 5.91
CA VAL A 124 -12.24 12.62 6.62
C VAL A 124 -11.77 11.58 5.62
N ILE A 125 -10.46 11.37 5.55
CA ILE A 125 -9.82 10.32 4.72
C ILE A 125 -9.14 9.34 5.66
N PHE A 126 -9.44 8.05 5.50
CA PHE A 126 -8.80 6.97 6.24
C PHE A 126 -8.12 6.02 5.26
N THR A 127 -6.84 5.76 5.49
CA THR A 127 -6.02 4.86 4.66
C THR A 127 -4.88 4.23 5.46
N SER A 128 -4.01 3.49 4.78
CA SER A 128 -2.74 2.98 5.29
C SER A 128 -1.61 3.26 4.31
N ASP A 129 -0.38 3.33 4.80
CA ASP A 129 0.84 3.47 3.99
C ASP A 129 1.15 2.21 3.18
N ASN A 130 0.83 1.04 3.72
CA ASN A 130 1.01 -0.27 3.10
C ASN A 130 0.06 -1.31 3.70
N GLY A 131 -0.09 -2.41 3.00
CA GLY A 131 -0.72 -3.61 3.50
C GLY A 131 0.22 -4.48 4.33
N PHE A 132 -0.20 -5.74 4.63
CA PHE A 132 0.58 -6.65 5.46
C PHE A 132 0.23 -8.10 5.17
N PHE A 133 1.23 -9.00 5.05
CA PHE A 133 1.00 -10.39 4.63
C PHE A 133 0.22 -11.24 5.63
N CYS A 134 0.44 -11.08 6.91
CA CYS A 134 -0.23 -11.86 7.95
C CYS A 134 -0.24 -13.38 7.71
N GLY A 135 0.82 -13.93 7.14
CA GLY A 135 0.96 -15.35 6.84
C GLY A 135 0.51 -15.77 5.43
N SER A 136 -0.11 -14.88 4.66
CA SER A 136 -0.40 -15.12 3.23
C SER A 136 0.88 -15.48 2.48
N HIS A 137 0.79 -16.46 1.58
CA HIS A 137 1.92 -17.00 0.81
C HIS A 137 3.10 -17.50 1.67
N GLY A 138 2.91 -17.68 2.98
CA GLY A 138 4.01 -18.00 3.89
C GLY A 138 5.00 -16.86 4.10
N TYR A 139 4.51 -15.62 4.03
CA TYR A 139 5.27 -14.41 4.34
C TYR A 139 4.72 -13.70 5.58
N GLY A 140 5.59 -12.98 6.26
CA GLY A 140 5.23 -11.97 7.25
C GLY A 140 5.66 -10.58 6.79
N SER A 141 5.20 -9.51 7.46
CA SER A 141 5.59 -8.14 7.12
C SER A 141 5.00 -7.64 5.78
N LYS A 142 5.76 -6.84 5.02
CA LYS A 142 5.30 -6.03 3.89
C LYS A 142 6.41 -5.83 2.86
N VAL A 143 6.28 -4.87 1.96
CA VAL A 143 7.28 -4.34 1.01
C VAL A 143 7.24 -5.01 -0.36
N LEU A 144 7.00 -6.31 -0.46
CA LEU A 144 6.92 -6.99 -1.76
C LEU A 144 5.69 -6.54 -2.55
N PRO A 145 5.70 -6.59 -3.89
CA PRO A 145 4.66 -6.00 -4.73
C PRO A 145 3.36 -6.83 -4.84
N TYR A 146 3.15 -7.78 -3.93
CA TYR A 146 1.95 -8.61 -3.90
C TYR A 146 0.78 -7.91 -3.20
N GLU A 147 -0.45 -8.34 -3.50
CA GLU A 147 -1.69 -7.67 -3.08
C GLU A 147 -1.75 -7.38 -1.58
N GLU A 148 -1.38 -8.36 -0.75
CA GLU A 148 -1.46 -8.20 0.70
C GLU A 148 -0.55 -7.09 1.25
N ALA A 149 0.56 -6.80 0.58
CA ALA A 149 1.50 -5.77 0.99
C ALA A 149 1.27 -4.43 0.30
N SER A 150 0.65 -4.41 -0.88
CA SER A 150 0.47 -3.21 -1.70
C SER A 150 -0.95 -2.64 -1.66
N ARG A 151 -1.97 -3.47 -1.45
CA ARG A 151 -3.35 -3.02 -1.38
C ARG A 151 -3.72 -2.59 0.04
N VAL A 152 -4.27 -1.39 0.15
CA VAL A 152 -4.65 -0.76 1.42
C VAL A 152 -6.13 -0.37 1.42
N PRO A 153 -6.76 -0.23 2.60
CA PRO A 153 -8.08 0.37 2.69
C PRO A 153 -8.00 1.84 2.28
N LEU A 154 -9.03 2.32 1.60
CA LEU A 154 -9.25 3.73 1.34
C LEU A 154 -10.73 4.04 1.57
N LEU A 155 -11.00 4.91 2.54
CA LEU A 155 -12.33 5.44 2.82
C LEU A 155 -12.25 6.97 2.80
N MET A 156 -13.20 7.58 2.12
CA MET A 156 -13.31 9.03 2.08
C MET A 156 -14.75 9.45 2.40
N TYR A 157 -14.90 10.42 3.28
CA TYR A 157 -16.16 11.01 3.66
C TYR A 157 -16.07 12.53 3.54
N ASP A 158 -16.90 13.12 2.68
CA ASP A 158 -17.08 14.55 2.54
C ASP A 158 -18.57 14.88 2.77
N PRO A 159 -18.97 15.40 3.93
CA PRO A 159 -20.36 15.66 4.25
C PRO A 159 -21.00 16.74 3.34
N ARG A 160 -20.19 17.55 2.70
CA ARG A 160 -20.65 18.62 1.79
C ARG A 160 -21.07 18.09 0.41
N ASN A 161 -20.63 16.87 0.07
CA ASN A 161 -20.85 16.27 -1.24
C ASN A 161 -22.17 15.48 -1.28
N GLY A 162 -22.94 15.60 -2.34
CA GLY A 162 -24.20 14.88 -2.53
C GLY A 162 -24.08 13.34 -2.57
N ASN A 163 -22.89 12.80 -2.67
CA ASN A 163 -22.61 11.37 -2.61
C ASN A 163 -22.28 10.87 -1.19
N SER A 164 -22.17 11.76 -0.24
CA SER A 164 -21.93 11.44 1.16
C SER A 164 -22.99 10.47 1.72
N GLY A 165 -22.55 9.50 2.48
CA GLY A 165 -23.43 8.53 3.15
C GLY A 165 -24.07 7.47 2.24
N LYS A 166 -23.89 7.52 0.92
CA LYS A 166 -24.46 6.54 -0.01
C LYS A 166 -23.73 5.19 -0.04
N GLY A 167 -22.56 5.09 0.60
CA GLY A 167 -21.79 3.85 0.67
C GLY A 167 -21.28 3.37 -0.70
N TYR A 168 -21.00 4.28 -1.62
CA TYR A 168 -20.44 3.94 -2.93
C TYR A 168 -19.11 3.22 -2.80
N ARG A 169 -18.87 2.30 -3.74
CA ARG A 169 -17.59 1.62 -3.94
C ARG A 169 -17.15 1.83 -5.38
N THR A 170 -15.85 1.92 -5.57
CA THR A 170 -15.23 2.00 -6.89
C THR A 170 -14.13 0.95 -7.01
N ASP A 171 -13.91 0.46 -8.22
CA ASP A 171 -12.78 -0.38 -8.61
C ASP A 171 -11.73 0.44 -9.36
N ALA A 172 -11.82 1.77 -9.35
CA ALA A 172 -10.82 2.64 -9.95
C ALA A 172 -9.44 2.42 -9.32
N LEU A 173 -8.42 2.44 -10.16
CA LEU A 173 -7.04 2.32 -9.69
C LEU A 173 -6.62 3.61 -9.00
N THR A 174 -6.21 3.51 -7.74
CA THR A 174 -5.77 4.62 -6.89
C THR A 174 -4.50 4.26 -6.13
N GLY A 175 -3.72 5.27 -5.76
CA GLY A 175 -2.49 5.07 -4.98
C GLY A 175 -2.30 6.14 -3.90
N ASN A 176 -1.36 5.92 -2.99
CA ASN A 176 -1.04 6.89 -1.94
C ASN A 176 -0.50 8.21 -2.51
N ILE A 177 -0.03 8.22 -3.76
CA ILE A 177 0.37 9.43 -4.48
C ILE A 177 -0.81 10.40 -4.73
N ASP A 178 -2.05 9.92 -4.67
CA ASP A 178 -3.25 10.69 -4.99
C ASP A 178 -3.75 11.57 -3.83
N PHE A 179 -3.24 11.35 -2.61
CA PHE A 179 -3.69 12.13 -1.45
C PHE A 179 -3.21 13.58 -1.50
N ALA A 180 -1.97 13.85 -1.90
CA ALA A 180 -1.46 15.22 -1.97
C ALA A 180 -2.24 16.09 -2.96
N PRO A 181 -2.46 15.69 -4.22
CA PRO A 181 -3.30 16.47 -5.14
C PRO A 181 -4.75 16.57 -4.68
N THR A 182 -5.31 15.55 -4.01
CA THR A 182 -6.66 15.61 -3.44
C THR A 182 -6.77 16.68 -2.35
N ILE A 183 -5.79 16.76 -1.46
CA ILE A 183 -5.76 17.76 -0.38
C ILE A 183 -5.63 19.17 -0.96
N LEU A 184 -4.80 19.36 -1.99
CA LEU A 184 -4.66 20.64 -2.65
C LEU A 184 -5.99 21.08 -3.31
N GLU A 185 -6.65 20.19 -4.04
CA GLU A 185 -7.97 20.49 -4.63
C GLU A 185 -9.01 20.85 -3.58
N LEU A 186 -9.09 20.09 -2.47
CA LEU A 186 -10.00 20.37 -1.36
C LEU A 186 -9.71 21.71 -0.69
N ALA A 187 -8.45 22.15 -0.69
CA ALA A 187 -8.03 23.44 -0.18
C ALA A 187 -8.22 24.60 -1.19
N GLY A 188 -8.67 24.31 -2.41
CA GLY A 188 -8.81 25.32 -3.49
C GLY A 188 -7.47 25.79 -4.04
N LEU A 189 -6.41 24.99 -3.92
CA LEU A 189 -5.07 25.28 -4.40
C LEU A 189 -4.81 24.57 -5.73
N GLU A 190 -3.93 25.16 -6.53
CA GLU A 190 -3.47 24.57 -7.79
C GLU A 190 -2.64 23.30 -7.53
N ILE A 191 -2.88 22.25 -8.30
CA ILE A 191 -2.11 21.02 -8.26
C ILE A 191 -0.89 21.19 -9.18
N PRO A 192 0.34 21.14 -8.65
CA PRO A 192 1.56 21.25 -9.46
C PRO A 192 1.65 20.14 -10.52
N GLU A 193 2.06 20.47 -11.74
CA GLU A 193 2.31 19.51 -12.83
C GLU A 193 3.37 18.46 -12.48
N SER A 194 4.24 18.73 -11.53
CA SER A 194 5.27 17.80 -11.04
C SER A 194 4.74 16.69 -10.12
N MET A 195 3.45 16.70 -9.79
CA MET A 195 2.82 15.63 -9.02
C MET A 195 2.40 14.47 -9.92
N ASP A 196 2.88 13.26 -9.62
CA ASP A 196 2.50 12.04 -10.35
C ASP A 196 1.05 11.58 -10.03
N GLY A 197 0.57 11.90 -8.82
CA GLY A 197 -0.78 11.56 -8.36
C GLY A 197 -1.86 12.43 -9.00
N ARG A 198 -3.11 11.99 -8.85
CA ARG A 198 -4.31 12.67 -9.33
C ARG A 198 -5.33 12.79 -8.21
N SER A 199 -6.14 13.85 -8.23
CA SER A 199 -7.15 14.03 -7.21
C SER A 199 -8.21 12.93 -7.22
N LEU A 200 -8.51 12.39 -6.05
CA LEU A 200 -9.58 11.41 -5.81
C LEU A 200 -10.98 12.03 -5.96
N MET A 201 -11.10 13.36 -6.05
CA MET A 201 -12.41 14.03 -6.15
C MET A 201 -13.15 13.67 -7.43
N ALA A 202 -12.44 13.35 -8.52
CA ALA A 202 -13.08 12.86 -9.74
C ALA A 202 -13.85 11.56 -9.49
N ILE A 203 -13.26 10.61 -8.75
CA ILE A 203 -13.89 9.32 -8.38
C ILE A 203 -14.97 9.54 -7.32
N TYR A 204 -14.76 10.46 -6.39
CA TYR A 204 -15.74 10.76 -5.34
C TYR A 204 -17.03 11.34 -5.92
N ASN A 205 -16.93 12.16 -6.96
CA ASN A 205 -18.06 12.73 -7.68
C ASN A 205 -18.72 11.71 -8.62
N ASP A 206 -17.94 10.87 -9.29
CA ASP A 206 -18.41 9.80 -10.15
C ASP A 206 -17.67 8.49 -9.85
N PRO A 207 -18.28 7.54 -9.12
CA PRO A 207 -17.64 6.26 -8.78
C PRO A 207 -17.24 5.39 -9.99
N GLN A 208 -17.67 5.73 -11.21
CA GLN A 208 -17.27 5.07 -12.45
C GLN A 208 -16.08 5.75 -13.14
N ALA A 209 -15.66 6.92 -12.65
CA ALA A 209 -14.50 7.61 -13.21
C ALA A 209 -13.22 6.80 -12.99
N GLU A 210 -12.30 6.93 -13.94
CA GLU A 210 -10.95 6.35 -13.86
C GLU A 210 -9.93 7.49 -13.87
N ILE A 211 -8.96 7.46 -12.96
CA ILE A 211 -7.91 8.49 -12.85
C ILE A 211 -6.53 7.96 -13.27
N HIS A 212 -6.31 6.65 -13.20
CA HIS A 212 -5.08 6.02 -13.65
C HIS A 212 -5.36 4.81 -14.56
N GLU A 213 -4.62 4.69 -15.63
CA GLU A 213 -4.58 3.47 -16.44
C GLU A 213 -3.64 2.42 -15.86
N SER A 214 -2.58 2.87 -15.18
CA SER A 214 -1.61 2.02 -14.50
C SER A 214 -0.93 2.76 -13.36
N LEU A 215 -0.48 2.00 -12.35
CA LEU A 215 0.35 2.48 -11.25
C LEU A 215 1.61 1.63 -11.12
N GLN A 216 2.64 2.20 -10.51
CA GLN A 216 3.90 1.54 -10.24
C GLN A 216 3.98 1.15 -8.76
N LEU A 217 4.49 -0.05 -8.48
CA LEU A 217 4.83 -0.51 -7.14
C LEU A 217 6.34 -0.71 -7.08
N ILE A 218 7.00 0.21 -6.39
CA ILE A 218 8.47 0.28 -6.34
C ILE A 218 8.94 -0.37 -5.05
N ASN A 219 9.70 -1.45 -5.16
CA ASN A 219 10.38 -2.08 -4.03
C ASN A 219 11.89 -1.90 -4.16
N ALA A 220 12.39 -0.76 -3.71
CA ALA A 220 13.81 -0.41 -3.64
C ALA A 220 14.40 -0.61 -2.23
N TRP A 221 13.74 -1.38 -1.36
CA TRP A 221 14.12 -1.58 0.03
C TRP A 221 14.53 -3.02 0.31
N GLY A 222 15.48 -3.19 1.23
CA GLY A 222 15.99 -4.51 1.63
C GLY A 222 17.17 -4.98 0.79
N PRO A 223 17.50 -6.28 0.81
CA PRO A 223 18.63 -6.78 0.03
C PRO A 223 18.37 -6.63 -1.46
N LEU A 224 19.41 -6.34 -2.21
CA LEU A 224 19.33 -6.05 -3.65
C LEU A 224 18.61 -7.16 -4.43
N VAL A 225 18.85 -8.41 -4.05
CA VAL A 225 18.20 -9.59 -4.66
C VAL A 225 16.68 -9.56 -4.55
N ALA A 226 16.13 -8.95 -3.50
CA ALA A 226 14.69 -8.89 -3.26
C ALA A 226 14.04 -7.59 -3.77
N GLN A 227 14.78 -6.74 -4.47
CA GLN A 227 14.23 -5.52 -5.05
C GLN A 227 13.52 -5.81 -6.37
N SER A 228 12.42 -5.10 -6.59
CA SER A 228 11.55 -5.30 -7.76
C SER A 228 10.78 -4.04 -8.11
N LEU A 229 10.36 -3.96 -9.35
CA LEU A 229 9.37 -2.99 -9.80
C LEU A 229 8.19 -3.75 -10.40
N ALA A 230 6.98 -3.31 -10.08
CA ALA A 230 5.77 -3.81 -10.71
C ALA A 230 4.98 -2.68 -11.37
N VAL A 231 4.23 -3.03 -12.41
CA VAL A 231 3.19 -2.21 -13.01
C VAL A 231 1.85 -2.89 -12.83
N LEU A 232 0.92 -2.17 -12.25
CA LEU A 232 -0.44 -2.59 -11.97
C LEU A 232 -1.41 -1.83 -12.87
N THR A 233 -2.32 -2.55 -13.53
CA THR A 233 -3.54 -2.04 -14.16
C THR A 233 -4.75 -2.55 -13.38
N LYS A 234 -5.96 -2.17 -13.78
CA LYS A 234 -7.18 -2.69 -13.17
C LYS A 234 -7.28 -4.23 -13.22
N ASP A 235 -6.75 -4.83 -14.29
CA ASP A 235 -6.86 -6.28 -14.53
C ASP A 235 -5.59 -7.06 -14.28
N TRP A 236 -4.43 -6.45 -14.48
CA TRP A 236 -3.17 -7.17 -14.54
C TRP A 236 -2.10 -6.52 -13.68
N LYS A 237 -1.27 -7.36 -13.06
CA LYS A 237 -0.04 -6.97 -12.39
C LYS A 237 1.13 -7.69 -13.03
N TYR A 238 2.12 -6.92 -13.49
CA TYR A 238 3.39 -7.41 -13.99
C TYR A 238 4.51 -7.01 -13.05
N ILE A 239 5.37 -7.96 -12.67
CA ILE A 239 6.48 -7.75 -11.74
C ILE A 239 7.78 -8.17 -12.42
N TYR A 240 8.80 -7.35 -12.30
CA TYR A 240 10.15 -7.68 -12.74
C TYR A 240 11.14 -7.67 -11.59
N TRP A 241 11.91 -8.74 -11.49
CA TRP A 241 12.98 -8.97 -10.52
C TRP A 241 14.30 -8.92 -11.28
N PRO A 242 15.09 -7.82 -11.19
CA PRO A 242 16.26 -7.60 -12.05
C PRO A 242 17.50 -8.38 -11.63
N TYR A 243 17.56 -8.87 -10.38
CA TYR A 243 18.76 -9.52 -9.85
C TYR A 243 19.09 -10.83 -10.58
N GLY A 244 20.37 -10.98 -11.01
CA GLY A 244 20.83 -12.07 -11.86
C GLY A 244 22.26 -12.51 -11.57
N GLU A 245 22.57 -12.88 -10.30
CA GLU A 245 23.83 -13.48 -9.88
C GLU A 245 23.61 -14.83 -9.19
N ASP A 246 24.65 -15.61 -9.10
CA ASP A 246 24.65 -16.95 -8.51
C ASP A 246 23.57 -17.82 -9.18
N GLU A 247 22.67 -18.39 -8.39
CA GLU A 247 21.53 -19.18 -8.88
C GLU A 247 20.35 -18.36 -9.41
N PHE A 248 20.40 -17.02 -9.29
CA PHE A 248 19.29 -16.15 -9.70
C PHE A 248 19.42 -15.73 -11.15
N VAL A 249 18.30 -15.70 -11.83
CA VAL A 249 18.18 -15.10 -13.15
C VAL A 249 17.10 -14.02 -13.09
N PRO A 250 17.23 -12.89 -13.84
CA PRO A 250 16.19 -11.91 -13.92
C PRO A 250 14.85 -12.57 -14.25
N THR A 251 13.84 -12.32 -13.42
CA THR A 251 12.58 -13.08 -13.45
C THR A 251 11.39 -12.14 -13.63
N GLU A 252 10.38 -12.62 -14.35
CA GLU A 252 9.12 -11.91 -14.57
C GLU A 252 7.97 -12.70 -13.94
N GLU A 253 7.00 -11.97 -13.42
CA GLU A 253 5.73 -12.53 -12.97
C GLU A 253 4.58 -11.74 -13.58
N LEU A 254 3.45 -12.43 -13.84
CA LEU A 254 2.24 -11.81 -14.36
C LEU A 254 1.00 -12.45 -13.74
N TYR A 255 0.17 -11.61 -13.14
CA TYR A 255 -1.07 -12.02 -12.47
C TYR A 255 -2.27 -11.30 -13.04
N LYS A 256 -3.41 -12.00 -13.21
CA LYS A 256 -4.68 -11.41 -13.58
C LYS A 256 -5.46 -11.06 -12.31
N VAL A 257 -5.12 -9.94 -11.70
CA VAL A 257 -5.61 -9.53 -10.36
C VAL A 257 -7.13 -9.32 -10.30
N SER A 258 -7.79 -9.07 -11.43
CA SER A 258 -9.26 -8.99 -11.50
C SER A 258 -9.96 -10.33 -11.28
N GLU A 259 -9.27 -11.46 -11.55
CA GLU A 259 -9.81 -12.83 -11.39
C GLU A 259 -9.10 -13.62 -10.28
N ASP A 260 -7.82 -13.32 -10.05
CA ASP A 260 -6.92 -14.02 -9.12
C ASP A 260 -6.34 -13.02 -8.11
N ARG A 261 -7.17 -12.52 -7.21
CA ARG A 261 -6.77 -11.56 -6.17
C ARG A 261 -5.75 -12.11 -5.17
N LEU A 262 -5.62 -13.43 -5.10
CA LEU A 262 -4.66 -14.10 -4.24
C LEU A 262 -3.34 -14.45 -4.97
N GLU A 263 -3.17 -14.03 -6.22
CA GLU A 263 -1.95 -14.21 -7.01
C GLU A 263 -1.41 -15.65 -7.01
N LEU A 264 -2.32 -16.61 -7.14
CA LEU A 264 -2.01 -18.05 -7.09
C LEU A 264 -1.47 -18.58 -8.41
N LEU A 265 -1.69 -17.87 -9.52
CA LEU A 265 -1.36 -18.33 -10.86
C LEU A 265 -0.47 -17.34 -11.60
N ASN A 266 0.85 -17.58 -11.56
CA ASN A 266 1.79 -16.82 -12.40
C ASN A 266 1.59 -17.20 -13.88
N ARG A 267 1.10 -16.24 -14.66
CA ARG A 267 0.72 -16.43 -16.06
C ARG A 267 1.91 -16.43 -17.03
N VAL A 268 3.08 -15.95 -16.62
CA VAL A 268 4.30 -16.03 -17.45
C VAL A 268 4.69 -17.46 -17.76
N GLN A 269 4.48 -18.38 -16.81
CA GLN A 269 4.89 -19.79 -16.90
C GLN A 269 3.84 -20.72 -17.54
N LYS A 270 2.62 -20.24 -17.80
CA LYS A 270 1.50 -21.09 -18.26
C LYS A 270 0.70 -20.41 -19.36
N ASN A 271 0.94 -20.77 -20.64
CA ASN A 271 0.10 -20.43 -21.79
C ASN A 271 -0.53 -19.01 -21.77
N GLN A 272 0.24 -18.05 -21.36
CA GLN A 272 -0.15 -16.66 -21.27
C GLN A 272 -0.43 -16.11 -22.67
N PRO A 273 -1.51 -15.36 -22.90
CA PRO A 273 -1.71 -14.65 -24.16
C PRO A 273 -0.54 -13.74 -24.48
N PRO A 274 0.19 -13.93 -25.58
CA PRO A 274 1.40 -13.14 -25.92
C PRO A 274 1.14 -11.63 -25.95
N GLU A 275 -0.07 -11.23 -26.36
CA GLU A 275 -0.46 -9.82 -26.40
C GLU A 275 -0.43 -9.16 -25.03
N VAL A 276 -1.02 -9.80 -24.01
CA VAL A 276 -1.09 -9.23 -22.65
C VAL A 276 0.30 -9.06 -22.04
N LEU A 277 1.14 -10.10 -22.16
CA LEU A 277 2.51 -9.99 -21.64
C LEU A 277 3.29 -8.90 -22.36
N ARG A 278 3.13 -8.78 -23.67
CA ARG A 278 3.77 -7.73 -24.47
C ARG A 278 3.28 -6.34 -24.09
N GLU A 279 1.97 -6.18 -23.88
CA GLU A 279 1.38 -4.90 -23.46
C GLU A 279 1.88 -4.50 -22.06
N MET A 280 1.88 -5.41 -21.10
CA MET A 280 2.35 -5.12 -19.74
C MET A 280 3.85 -4.81 -19.71
N ARG A 281 4.66 -5.48 -20.52
CA ARG A 281 6.08 -5.13 -20.70
C ARG A 281 6.26 -3.73 -21.28
N LYS A 282 5.43 -3.35 -22.28
CA LYS A 282 5.45 -2.01 -22.86
C LYS A 282 5.11 -0.93 -21.82
N ARG A 283 4.07 -1.16 -21.00
CA ARG A 283 3.71 -0.25 -19.89
C ARG A 283 4.84 -0.14 -18.88
N TYR A 284 5.47 -1.25 -18.56
CA TYR A 284 6.62 -1.28 -17.66
C TYR A 284 7.81 -0.47 -18.22
N ASP A 285 8.15 -0.68 -19.50
CA ASP A 285 9.25 0.04 -20.15
C ASP A 285 8.95 1.55 -20.27
N ALA A 286 7.68 1.92 -20.50
CA ALA A 286 7.25 3.32 -20.46
C ALA A 286 7.46 3.93 -19.06
N ALA A 287 7.07 3.23 -17.99
CA ALA A 287 7.27 3.66 -16.62
C ALA A 287 8.76 3.89 -16.28
N ILE A 288 9.67 3.05 -16.80
CA ILE A 288 11.12 3.25 -16.67
C ILE A 288 11.60 4.51 -17.39
N ASN A 289 11.07 4.77 -18.59
CA ASN A 289 11.43 5.96 -19.34
C ASN A 289 10.94 7.25 -18.67
N ASP A 290 9.72 7.23 -18.11
CA ASP A 290 9.17 8.34 -17.34
C ASP A 290 10.02 8.57 -16.08
N TRP A 291 10.42 7.50 -15.38
CA TRP A 291 11.33 7.62 -14.23
C TRP A 291 12.63 8.32 -14.61
N ARG A 292 13.29 7.93 -15.73
CA ARG A 292 14.53 8.59 -16.17
C ARG A 292 14.35 10.07 -16.46
N LYS A 293 13.20 10.43 -17.04
CA LYS A 293 12.88 11.81 -17.42
C LYS A 293 12.62 12.68 -16.21
N ASP A 294 11.87 12.15 -15.22
CA ASP A 294 11.30 12.93 -14.14
C ASP A 294 12.02 12.72 -12.80
N ALA A 295 13.03 11.82 -12.75
CA ALA A 295 13.84 11.58 -11.56
C ALA A 295 14.59 12.83 -11.10
N VAL A 296 14.50 13.11 -9.80
CA VAL A 296 15.19 14.23 -9.17
C VAL A 296 16.51 13.78 -8.54
N PRO A 297 17.63 14.48 -8.78
CA PRO A 297 18.95 14.01 -8.38
C PRO A 297 19.17 13.99 -6.86
N PHE A 298 18.46 14.82 -6.10
CA PHE A 298 18.70 14.98 -4.66
C PHE A 298 18.31 13.75 -3.83
N ASN A 299 17.41 12.88 -4.32
CA ASN A 299 16.95 11.68 -3.59
C ASN A 299 17.76 10.43 -3.92
N ARG A 300 18.72 10.49 -4.85
CA ARG A 300 19.58 9.39 -5.30
C ARG A 300 18.84 8.21 -5.96
N TYR A 301 17.59 8.38 -6.37
CA TYR A 301 16.81 7.32 -7.04
C TYR A 301 16.95 7.33 -8.57
N GLU A 302 17.63 8.30 -9.16
CA GLU A 302 17.82 8.36 -10.61
C GLU A 302 18.47 7.09 -11.18
N GLY A 303 19.46 6.51 -10.48
CA GLY A 303 20.15 5.28 -10.90
C GLY A 303 19.28 4.02 -10.86
N TYR A 304 18.15 4.04 -10.15
CA TYR A 304 17.25 2.89 -10.07
C TYR A 304 16.50 2.63 -11.38
N ALA A 305 16.32 3.62 -12.25
CA ALA A 305 15.73 3.41 -13.55
C ALA A 305 16.55 2.40 -14.37
N ASP A 306 17.89 2.50 -14.36
CA ASP A 306 18.78 1.53 -15.01
C ASP A 306 18.76 0.18 -14.33
N PHE A 307 18.66 0.15 -13.00
CA PHE A 307 18.55 -1.10 -12.24
C PHE A 307 17.28 -1.87 -12.61
N TYR A 308 16.16 -1.20 -12.75
CA TYR A 308 14.89 -1.84 -13.12
C TYR A 308 14.69 -2.01 -14.63
N ASP A 309 15.53 -1.44 -15.50
CA ASP A 309 15.40 -1.57 -16.95
C ASP A 309 15.64 -3.01 -17.41
N ARG A 310 14.63 -3.63 -17.99
CA ARG A 310 14.66 -5.00 -18.49
C ARG A 310 15.60 -5.21 -19.69
N SER A 311 15.89 -4.14 -20.43
CA SER A 311 16.76 -4.18 -21.59
C SER A 311 18.25 -4.20 -21.23
N ILE A 312 18.59 -3.79 -20.01
CA ILE A 312 19.98 -3.75 -19.52
C ILE A 312 20.32 -5.12 -18.87
N PRO A 313 21.31 -5.85 -19.39
CA PRO A 313 21.78 -7.09 -18.75
C PRO A 313 22.30 -6.85 -17.33
N TRP A 314 22.09 -7.82 -16.43
CA TRP A 314 22.51 -7.71 -15.03
C TRP A 314 23.98 -7.30 -14.89
N ALA A 315 24.90 -7.89 -15.67
CA ALA A 315 26.32 -7.57 -15.62
C ALA A 315 26.65 -6.07 -15.81
N LYS A 316 25.76 -5.31 -16.48
CA LYS A 316 25.92 -3.86 -16.67
C LYS A 316 25.25 -3.06 -15.55
N LYS A 317 24.28 -3.62 -14.84
CA LYS A 317 23.57 -2.95 -13.74
C LYS A 317 24.43 -2.86 -12.47
N LYS A 318 25.29 -3.84 -12.26
CA LYS A 318 26.09 -4.02 -11.03
C LYS A 318 26.97 -2.81 -10.70
N GLY A 319 27.45 -2.09 -11.70
CA GLY A 319 28.31 -0.91 -11.51
C GLY A 319 27.61 0.35 -11.04
N ASN A 320 26.29 0.45 -11.20
CA ASN A 320 25.53 1.68 -10.94
C ASN A 320 24.96 1.77 -9.51
N LEU A 321 24.98 0.66 -8.75
CA LEU A 321 24.37 0.58 -7.40
C LEU A 321 25.40 0.51 -6.26
N SER A 322 26.69 0.60 -6.57
CA SER A 322 27.78 0.49 -5.59
C SER A 322 28.21 1.83 -4.97
N GLN A 323 27.27 2.80 -4.84
CA GLN A 323 27.55 4.06 -4.14
C GLN A 323 26.56 4.33 -3.00
#